data_971b5a6839fa6deedffa70615fb611bd
#
_entry.id   971b5a6839fa6deedffa70615fb611bd
#
_cell.length_a   1.000
_cell.length_b   1.000
_cell.length_c   1.000
_cell.angle_alpha   90.00
_cell.angle_beta   90.00
_cell.angle_gamma   90.00
#
_symmetry.space_group_name_H-M   'P 1'
#
loop_
_entity.id
_entity.type
_entity.pdbx_description
1 polymer ?
#
loop_
_entity_poly.entity_id
_entity_poly.type
_entity_poly.pdbx_seq_one_letter_code
_entity_poly.pdbx_strand_id
1 'polypeptide(L)'
;MLKKMRWRFIGAAMAAFTAVVLTLLCFVNLWNYHSVTNQQDEALTRLMEIEDQQMPFSSRRGALHFDDWSHFSPEVQYSLRFFSVHYDTEGSVLRVNQDYIASISEGDAEHYADAALENGKVRGYESGYRYLVSTTEDETVVLFLNSEREIQTMRSLLWITLAIAAACLVVAKRLFSTSSRSLSTTSCSSFLNAGLFSSSGPRGHHVCQNSL
;
A
#
# COMPACT_ATOMS: atom_id res chain seq x y z
N MET A 1 -4.18 -39.00 24.82
CA MET A 1 -4.04 -38.84 23.35
C MET A 1 -4.95 -37.72 22.77
N LEU A 2 -6.17 -37.56 23.21
CA LEU A 2 -7.16 -36.56 22.73
C LEU A 2 -6.70 -35.07 22.85
N LYS A 3 -5.98 -34.67 23.93
CA LYS A 3 -5.48 -33.29 24.09
C LYS A 3 -4.50 -32.87 22.99
N LYS A 4 -3.58 -33.76 22.61
CA LYS A 4 -2.55 -33.52 21.60
C LYS A 4 -3.16 -33.38 20.20
N MET A 5 -4.23 -34.08 19.91
CA MET A 5 -4.96 -34.06 18.64
C MET A 5 -5.77 -32.72 18.48
N ARG A 6 -6.39 -32.27 19.57
CA ARG A 6 -7.10 -30.97 19.60
C ARG A 6 -6.16 -29.78 19.34
N TRP A 7 -4.99 -29.74 19.97
CA TRP A 7 -4.01 -28.68 19.77
C TRP A 7 -3.49 -28.62 18.34
N ARG A 8 -3.32 -29.76 17.69
CA ARG A 8 -2.91 -29.81 16.26
C ARG A 8 -3.98 -29.27 15.34
N PHE A 9 -5.24 -29.62 15.56
CA PHE A 9 -6.36 -29.14 14.77
C PHE A 9 -6.54 -27.61 14.90
N ILE A 10 -6.40 -27.12 16.07
CA ILE A 10 -6.48 -25.71 16.43
C ILE A 10 -5.34 -24.91 15.79
N GLY A 11 -4.11 -25.40 15.91
CA GLY A 11 -2.96 -24.78 15.27
C GLY A 11 -3.13 -24.71 13.75
N ALA A 12 -3.66 -25.78 13.14
CA ALA A 12 -3.96 -25.80 11.71
C ALA A 12 -5.02 -24.77 11.30
N ALA A 13 -6.11 -24.67 12.07
CA ALA A 13 -7.18 -23.69 11.81
C ALA A 13 -6.68 -22.24 11.95
N MET A 14 -5.87 -21.95 12.98
CA MET A 14 -5.25 -20.63 13.17
C MET A 14 -4.25 -20.31 12.06
N ALA A 15 -3.45 -21.28 11.64
CA ALA A 15 -2.51 -21.08 10.53
C ALA A 15 -3.26 -20.80 9.22
N ALA A 16 -4.33 -21.54 8.92
CA ALA A 16 -5.17 -21.31 7.75
C ALA A 16 -5.81 -19.90 7.77
N PHE A 17 -6.39 -19.51 8.90
CA PHE A 17 -6.98 -18.17 9.07
C PHE A 17 -5.92 -17.07 8.87
N THR A 18 -4.74 -17.23 9.48
CA THR A 18 -3.64 -16.26 9.32
C THR A 18 -3.18 -16.17 7.86
N ALA A 19 -3.07 -17.30 7.18
CA ALA A 19 -2.69 -17.31 5.76
C ALA A 19 -3.71 -16.56 4.89
N VAL A 20 -5.00 -16.76 5.10
CA VAL A 20 -6.06 -16.05 4.38
C VAL A 20 -5.98 -14.54 4.64
N VAL A 21 -5.84 -14.11 5.89
CA VAL A 21 -5.72 -12.69 6.24
C VAL A 21 -4.50 -12.06 5.59
N LEU A 22 -3.34 -12.71 5.63
CA LEU A 22 -2.12 -12.21 4.99
C LEU A 22 -2.27 -12.12 3.47
N THR A 23 -2.88 -13.09 2.83
CA THR A 23 -3.13 -13.07 1.39
C THR A 23 -4.02 -11.91 0.99
N LEU A 24 -5.12 -11.67 1.71
CA LEU A 24 -6.01 -10.54 1.46
C LEU A 24 -5.31 -9.19 1.66
N LEU A 25 -4.50 -9.06 2.72
CA LEU A 25 -3.71 -7.85 2.96
C LEU A 25 -2.72 -7.57 1.83
N CYS A 26 -1.96 -8.59 1.40
CA CYS A 26 -1.04 -8.44 0.27
C CYS A 26 -1.78 -8.03 -0.99
N PHE A 27 -2.91 -8.65 -1.29
CA PHE A 27 -3.70 -8.36 -2.49
C PHE A 27 -4.22 -6.91 -2.48
N VAL A 28 -4.85 -6.47 -1.37
CA VAL A 28 -5.40 -5.10 -1.27
C VAL A 28 -4.30 -4.05 -1.38
N ASN A 29 -3.17 -4.23 -0.69
CA ASN A 29 -2.08 -3.26 -0.74
C ASN A 29 -1.41 -3.22 -2.12
N LEU A 30 -1.20 -4.37 -2.77
CA LEU A 30 -0.62 -4.44 -4.11
C LEU A 30 -1.55 -3.83 -5.16
N TRP A 31 -2.85 -4.12 -5.07
CA TRP A 31 -3.86 -3.51 -5.94
C TRP A 31 -3.90 -2.00 -5.79
N ASN A 32 -3.92 -1.50 -4.54
CA ASN A 32 -3.93 -0.06 -4.27
C ASN A 32 -2.67 0.62 -4.83
N TYR A 33 -1.49 0.04 -4.61
CA TYR A 33 -0.24 0.55 -5.17
C TYR A 33 -0.30 0.64 -6.70
N HIS A 34 -0.73 -0.43 -7.36
CA HIS A 34 -0.84 -0.48 -8.82
C HIS A 34 -1.86 0.53 -9.36
N SER A 35 -3.03 0.65 -8.70
CA SER A 35 -4.07 1.60 -9.09
C SER A 35 -3.58 3.05 -8.99
N VAL A 36 -2.93 3.43 -7.89
CA VAL A 36 -2.41 4.80 -7.71
C VAL A 36 -1.29 5.09 -8.71
N THR A 37 -0.38 4.16 -8.93
CA THR A 37 0.71 4.33 -9.89
C THR A 37 0.18 4.51 -11.31
N ASN A 38 -0.83 3.74 -11.72
CA ASN A 38 -1.43 3.88 -13.04
C ASN A 38 -2.14 5.24 -13.22
N GLN A 39 -2.83 5.73 -12.18
CA GLN A 39 -3.46 7.05 -12.23
C GLN A 39 -2.44 8.18 -12.38
N GLN A 40 -1.29 8.07 -11.70
CA GLN A 40 -0.21 9.05 -11.83
C GLN A 40 0.46 8.98 -13.21
N ASP A 41 0.65 7.79 -13.74
CA ASP A 41 1.21 7.60 -15.09
C ASP A 41 0.28 8.15 -16.18
N GLU A 42 -1.01 7.99 -16.02
CA GLU A 42 -2.00 8.59 -16.92
C GLU A 42 -1.98 10.12 -16.82
N ALA A 43 -1.93 10.67 -15.60
CA ALA A 43 -1.83 12.11 -15.38
C ALA A 43 -0.56 12.67 -16.00
N LEU A 44 0.60 12.04 -15.81
CA LEU A 44 1.88 12.45 -16.42
C LEU A 44 1.85 12.41 -17.94
N THR A 45 1.27 11.37 -18.53
CA THR A 45 1.15 11.27 -19.98
C THR A 45 0.32 12.43 -20.54
N ARG A 46 -0.77 12.77 -19.90
CA ARG A 46 -1.63 13.88 -20.31
C ARG A 46 -0.97 15.24 -20.09
N LEU A 47 -0.24 15.41 -18.98
CA LEU A 47 0.54 16.65 -18.75
C LEU A 47 1.64 16.83 -19.79
N MET A 48 2.28 15.74 -20.22
CA MET A 48 3.29 15.76 -21.27
C MET A 48 2.67 16.21 -22.61
N GLU A 49 1.47 15.76 -22.94
CA GLU A 49 0.74 16.23 -24.12
C GLU A 49 0.43 17.73 -24.08
N ILE A 50 0.13 18.27 -22.88
CA ILE A 50 -0.11 19.70 -22.69
C ILE A 50 1.19 20.50 -22.83
N GLU A 51 2.27 20.02 -22.21
CA GLU A 51 3.59 20.67 -22.26
C GLU A 51 4.10 20.75 -23.71
N ASP A 52 3.96 19.66 -24.45
CA ASP A 52 4.31 19.59 -25.88
C ASP A 52 3.46 20.57 -26.75
N GLN A 53 2.24 20.91 -26.31
CA GLN A 53 1.38 21.88 -27.02
C GLN A 53 1.73 23.33 -26.69
N GLN A 54 2.38 23.62 -25.57
CA GLN A 54 2.82 24.95 -25.18
C GLN A 54 4.11 25.38 -25.88
N MET A 55 4.74 24.51 -26.67
CA MET A 55 5.89 24.81 -27.50
C MET A 55 5.57 25.87 -28.58
N PRO A 56 6.45 26.83 -28.84
CA PRO A 56 6.23 27.83 -29.86
C PRO A 56 6.01 27.16 -31.24
N PHE A 57 5.02 27.67 -31.95
CA PHE A 57 4.41 27.21 -33.21
C PHE A 57 5.39 26.93 -34.38
N SER A 58 6.70 27.03 -34.19
CA SER A 58 7.69 26.85 -35.24
C SER A 58 8.01 25.41 -35.59
N SER A 59 7.75 24.46 -34.73
CA SER A 59 8.11 23.03 -34.92
C SER A 59 6.96 22.10 -35.30
N ARG A 60 5.70 22.53 -35.23
CA ARG A 60 4.54 21.66 -35.47
C ARG A 60 3.81 21.94 -36.77
N ARG A 61 4.31 21.36 -37.87
CA ARG A 61 3.57 21.20 -39.12
C ARG A 61 2.90 19.83 -39.12
N GLY A 62 1.82 19.67 -38.33
CA GLY A 62 1.05 18.43 -38.32
C GLY A 62 -0.14 18.49 -37.39
N ALA A 63 -1.29 18.76 -37.95
CA ALA A 63 -2.65 18.70 -37.44
C ALA A 63 -2.85 17.99 -36.09
N LEU A 64 -3.23 18.71 -35.05
CA LEU A 64 -3.93 18.17 -33.92
C LEU A 64 -5.41 18.50 -34.00
N HIS A 65 -6.21 17.44 -33.95
CA HIS A 65 -7.66 17.51 -33.93
C HIS A 65 -8.10 17.95 -32.52
N PHE A 66 -8.75 19.09 -32.43
CA PHE A 66 -9.18 19.76 -31.18
C PHE A 66 -10.34 19.08 -30.45
N ASP A 67 -10.77 17.90 -30.85
CA ASP A 67 -12.00 17.26 -30.37
C ASP A 67 -11.88 16.49 -29.06
N ASP A 68 -10.67 16.25 -28.51
CA ASP A 68 -10.50 15.41 -27.31
C ASP A 68 -10.39 16.18 -25.98
N TRP A 69 -10.49 17.50 -26.03
CA TRP A 69 -10.44 18.38 -24.83
C TRP A 69 -11.72 18.35 -23.98
N SER A 70 -12.81 17.73 -24.46
CA SER A 70 -14.11 17.72 -23.78
C SER A 70 -14.12 16.94 -22.45
N HIS A 71 -13.09 16.15 -22.19
CA HIS A 71 -13.00 15.32 -20.97
C HIS A 71 -12.08 15.89 -19.88
N PHE A 72 -11.39 16.99 -20.15
CA PHE A 72 -10.55 17.67 -19.16
C PHE A 72 -11.20 19.00 -18.76
N SER A 73 -11.58 19.11 -17.47
CA SER A 73 -11.87 20.43 -16.91
C SER A 73 -10.59 21.25 -16.94
N PRO A 74 -10.60 22.50 -17.43
CA PRO A 74 -9.45 23.41 -17.39
C PRO A 74 -8.88 23.58 -15.97
N GLU A 75 -9.65 23.26 -14.95
CA GLU A 75 -9.28 23.35 -13.53
C GLU A 75 -8.29 22.24 -13.09
N VAL A 76 -8.16 21.16 -13.84
CA VAL A 76 -7.24 20.05 -13.49
C VAL A 76 -5.79 20.50 -13.51
N GLN A 77 -5.41 21.37 -14.44
CA GLN A 77 -4.05 21.93 -14.52
C GLN A 77 -3.67 22.68 -13.24
N TYR A 78 -4.61 23.40 -12.64
CA TYR A 78 -4.38 24.17 -11.41
C TYR A 78 -4.44 23.32 -10.13
N SER A 79 -4.98 22.12 -10.21
CA SER A 79 -5.05 21.19 -9.07
C SER A 79 -3.83 20.27 -8.97
N LEU A 80 -3.12 20.06 -10.07
CA LEU A 80 -1.91 19.25 -10.13
C LEU A 80 -0.67 20.13 -9.90
N ARG A 81 0.19 19.69 -8.99
CA ARG A 81 1.48 20.34 -8.73
C ARG A 81 2.55 19.60 -9.51
N PHE A 82 3.02 20.19 -10.57
CA PHE A 82 4.03 19.62 -11.45
C PHE A 82 5.05 20.64 -11.89
N PHE A 83 6.18 20.18 -12.37
CA PHE A 83 7.21 21.00 -13.04
C PHE A 83 7.87 20.16 -14.14
N SER A 84 8.49 20.85 -15.12
CA SER A 84 9.22 20.21 -16.20
C SER A 84 10.60 20.82 -16.37
N VAL A 85 11.55 19.99 -16.77
CA VAL A 85 12.91 20.39 -17.14
C VAL A 85 13.17 19.94 -18.57
N HIS A 86 13.59 20.86 -19.41
CA HIS A 86 13.86 20.62 -20.82
C HIS A 86 15.37 20.66 -21.07
N TYR A 87 15.86 19.66 -21.75
CA TYR A 87 17.26 19.53 -22.15
C TYR A 87 17.37 19.57 -23.68
N ASP A 88 18.45 20.15 -24.18
CA ASP A 88 18.81 20.05 -25.59
C ASP A 88 19.44 18.69 -25.92
N THR A 89 19.77 18.49 -27.18
CA THR A 89 20.44 17.27 -27.68
C THR A 89 21.85 17.08 -27.11
N GLU A 90 22.45 18.15 -26.57
CA GLU A 90 23.79 18.12 -25.96
C GLU A 90 23.72 17.81 -24.45
N GLY A 91 22.51 17.74 -23.87
CA GLY A 91 22.28 17.53 -22.44
C GLY A 91 22.37 18.78 -21.57
N SER A 92 22.32 19.98 -22.19
CA SER A 92 22.25 21.23 -21.47
C SER A 92 20.81 21.62 -21.15
N VAL A 93 20.55 22.20 -19.97
CA VAL A 93 19.23 22.66 -19.58
C VAL A 93 18.81 23.84 -20.46
N LEU A 94 17.73 23.70 -21.20
CA LEU A 94 17.14 24.75 -22.02
C LEU A 94 16.18 25.61 -21.21
N ARG A 95 15.34 24.99 -20.41
CA ARG A 95 14.25 25.66 -19.69
C ARG A 95 13.79 24.80 -18.51
N VAL A 96 13.43 25.47 -17.41
CA VAL A 96 12.72 24.89 -16.26
C VAL A 96 11.37 25.58 -16.16
N ASN A 97 10.28 24.81 -16.22
CA ASN A 97 8.92 25.31 -16.05
C ASN A 97 8.42 24.94 -14.66
N GLN A 98 8.18 25.95 -13.82
CA GLN A 98 7.73 25.82 -12.42
C GLN A 98 6.40 26.55 -12.16
N ASP A 99 5.69 26.96 -13.21
CA ASP A 99 4.49 27.80 -13.10
C ASP A 99 3.39 27.18 -12.22
N TYR A 100 3.41 25.84 -12.05
CA TYR A 100 2.39 25.09 -11.32
C TYR A 100 2.85 24.59 -9.94
N ILE A 101 4.07 24.97 -9.51
CA ILE A 101 4.63 24.56 -8.23
C ILE A 101 5.51 25.67 -7.62
N ALA A 102 5.21 26.07 -6.40
CA ALA A 102 5.96 27.12 -5.70
C ALA A 102 6.99 26.57 -4.69
N SER A 103 7.01 25.25 -4.47
CA SER A 103 7.78 24.63 -3.39
C SER A 103 9.15 24.10 -3.81
N ILE A 104 9.54 24.26 -5.07
CA ILE A 104 10.82 23.77 -5.59
C ILE A 104 11.62 24.94 -6.17
N SER A 105 12.93 24.95 -5.96
CA SER A 105 13.84 25.89 -6.62
C SER A 105 14.30 25.36 -7.98
N GLU A 106 14.72 26.25 -8.88
CA GLU A 106 15.24 25.87 -10.20
C GLU A 106 16.40 24.86 -10.08
N GLY A 107 17.36 25.12 -9.18
CA GLY A 107 18.48 24.20 -8.97
C GLY A 107 18.09 22.84 -8.39
N ASP A 108 17.03 22.77 -7.55
CA ASP A 108 16.51 21.48 -7.07
C ASP A 108 15.80 20.74 -8.20
N ALA A 109 15.06 21.44 -9.06
CA ALA A 109 14.39 20.86 -10.22
C ALA A 109 15.39 20.23 -11.20
N GLU A 110 16.47 20.94 -11.52
CA GLU A 110 17.57 20.42 -12.33
C GLU A 110 18.23 19.19 -11.69
N HIS A 111 18.54 19.27 -10.39
CA HIS A 111 19.15 18.13 -9.67
C HIS A 111 18.26 16.87 -9.71
N TYR A 112 16.94 17.01 -9.56
CA TYR A 112 16.02 15.86 -9.64
C TYR A 112 15.92 15.33 -11.08
N ALA A 113 16.00 16.22 -12.07
CA ALA A 113 15.96 15.82 -13.47
C ALA A 113 17.22 15.04 -13.87
N ASP A 114 18.40 15.50 -13.43
CA ASP A 114 19.67 14.82 -13.65
C ASP A 114 19.65 13.41 -13.00
N ALA A 115 19.18 13.33 -11.75
CA ALA A 115 19.04 12.03 -11.06
C ALA A 115 18.07 11.10 -11.79
N ALA A 116 16.97 11.61 -12.34
CA ALA A 116 16.01 10.84 -13.13
C ALA A 116 16.63 10.30 -14.42
N LEU A 117 17.43 11.12 -15.12
CA LEU A 117 18.14 10.75 -16.34
C LEU A 117 19.23 9.71 -16.05
N GLU A 118 20.00 9.88 -14.97
CA GLU A 118 21.02 8.89 -14.53
C GLU A 118 20.40 7.52 -14.22
N ASN A 119 19.18 7.47 -13.67
CA ASN A 119 18.46 6.24 -13.42
C ASN A 119 18.09 5.47 -14.72
N GLY A 120 18.10 6.13 -15.88
CA GLY A 120 17.88 5.53 -17.20
C GLY A 120 16.47 4.94 -17.39
N LYS A 121 15.51 5.30 -16.54
CA LYS A 121 14.13 4.81 -16.62
C LYS A 121 13.22 5.87 -17.21
N VAL A 122 12.35 5.45 -18.11
CA VAL A 122 11.32 6.33 -18.70
C VAL A 122 10.34 6.84 -17.63
N ARG A 123 10.08 6.06 -16.60
CA ARG A 123 9.16 6.42 -15.48
C ARG A 123 9.73 5.93 -14.16
N GLY A 124 9.58 6.74 -13.11
CA GLY A 124 10.08 6.39 -11.79
C GLY A 124 9.56 7.34 -10.72
N TYR A 125 10.17 7.21 -9.54
CA TYR A 125 9.98 8.13 -8.43
C TYR A 125 11.34 8.72 -8.06
N GLU A 126 11.36 10.04 -7.84
CA GLU A 126 12.53 10.76 -7.32
C GLU A 126 12.08 11.78 -6.30
N SER A 127 12.63 11.72 -5.10
CA SER A 127 12.40 12.69 -4.00
C SER A 127 10.93 13.02 -3.71
N GLY A 128 10.02 12.02 -3.84
CA GLY A 128 8.58 12.21 -3.61
C GLY A 128 7.78 12.66 -4.83
N TYR A 129 8.44 12.78 -5.97
CA TYR A 129 7.84 13.10 -7.26
C TYR A 129 7.78 11.85 -8.14
N ARG A 130 6.67 11.66 -8.84
CA ARG A 130 6.57 10.71 -9.96
C ARG A 130 7.05 11.40 -11.20
N TYR A 131 7.98 10.80 -11.98
CA TYR A 131 8.50 11.42 -13.18
C TYR A 131 8.23 10.59 -14.46
N LEU A 132 8.22 11.31 -15.58
CA LEU A 132 8.15 10.77 -16.94
C LEU A 132 9.22 11.47 -17.77
N VAL A 133 10.08 10.68 -18.43
CA VAL A 133 11.06 11.16 -19.39
C VAL A 133 10.53 10.95 -20.80
N SER A 134 10.50 11.98 -21.61
CA SER A 134 10.17 11.95 -23.03
C SER A 134 11.33 12.51 -23.82
N THR A 135 11.87 11.73 -24.74
CA THR A 135 12.96 12.15 -25.62
C THR A 135 12.45 12.22 -27.03
N THR A 136 12.56 13.38 -27.65
CA THR A 136 12.24 13.66 -29.05
C THR A 136 13.54 13.88 -29.82
N GLU A 137 13.50 14.07 -31.13
CA GLU A 137 14.69 14.32 -31.95
C GLU A 137 15.40 15.62 -31.58
N ASP A 138 14.66 16.62 -31.09
CA ASP A 138 15.16 17.98 -30.82
C ASP A 138 15.46 18.24 -29.34
N GLU A 139 14.78 17.52 -28.41
CA GLU A 139 14.89 17.77 -26.96
C GLU A 139 14.52 16.57 -26.12
N THR A 140 14.97 16.56 -24.86
CA THR A 140 14.54 15.66 -23.80
C THR A 140 13.80 16.43 -22.72
N VAL A 141 12.57 16.02 -22.43
CA VAL A 141 11.72 16.62 -21.41
C VAL A 141 11.55 15.65 -20.25
N VAL A 142 11.84 16.13 -19.04
CA VAL A 142 11.58 15.39 -17.79
C VAL A 142 10.48 16.09 -17.05
N LEU A 143 9.33 15.44 -16.93
CA LEU A 143 8.14 15.98 -16.27
C LEU A 143 7.97 15.32 -14.91
N PHE A 144 7.75 16.11 -13.87
CA PHE A 144 7.59 15.68 -12.48
C PHE A 144 6.22 16.04 -11.95
N LEU A 145 5.54 15.07 -11.34
CA LEU A 145 4.27 15.24 -10.65
C LEU A 145 4.46 15.00 -9.15
N ASN A 146 4.02 15.93 -8.32
CA ASN A 146 4.09 15.78 -6.87
C ASN A 146 3.20 14.62 -6.42
N SER A 147 3.83 13.60 -5.85
CA SER A 147 3.19 12.35 -5.39
C SER A 147 3.26 12.18 -3.88
N GLU A 148 3.70 13.19 -3.14
CA GLU A 148 3.93 13.08 -1.70
C GLU A 148 2.66 12.73 -0.94
N ARG A 149 1.52 13.34 -1.30
CA ARG A 149 0.21 13.08 -0.68
C ARG A 149 -0.24 11.62 -0.92
N GLU A 150 -0.08 11.15 -2.13
CA GLU A 150 -0.44 9.79 -2.55
C GLU A 150 0.43 8.76 -1.83
N ILE A 151 1.73 9.01 -1.74
CA ILE A 151 2.68 8.15 -1.02
C ILE A 151 2.34 8.09 0.48
N GLN A 152 2.04 9.24 1.09
CA GLN A 152 1.60 9.30 2.50
C GLN A 152 0.30 8.55 2.72
N THR A 153 -0.66 8.68 1.81
CA THR A 153 -1.94 7.96 1.88
C THR A 153 -1.73 6.46 1.78
N MET A 154 -0.93 5.98 0.82
CA MET A 154 -0.58 4.56 0.68
C MET A 154 0.09 4.02 1.94
N ARG A 155 1.04 4.77 2.50
CA ARG A 155 1.74 4.40 3.73
C ARG A 155 0.79 4.33 4.92
N SER A 156 -0.13 5.29 5.04
CA SER A 156 -1.16 5.32 6.09
C SER A 156 -2.10 4.12 5.98
N LEU A 157 -2.59 3.81 4.79
CA LEU A 157 -3.44 2.65 4.53
C LEU A 157 -2.73 1.33 4.88
N LEU A 158 -1.45 1.21 4.56
CA LEU A 158 -0.66 0.05 4.93
C LEU A 158 -0.57 -0.13 6.44
N TRP A 159 -0.31 0.93 7.20
CA TRP A 159 -0.28 0.86 8.67
C TRP A 159 -1.64 0.53 9.27
N ILE A 160 -2.73 1.11 8.76
CA ILE A 160 -4.09 0.83 9.24
C ILE A 160 -4.45 -0.63 8.97
N THR A 161 -4.21 -1.13 7.78
CA THR A 161 -4.50 -2.53 7.42
C THR A 161 -3.69 -3.52 8.25
N LEU A 162 -2.42 -3.21 8.51
CA LEU A 162 -1.55 -4.01 9.38
C LEU A 162 -2.05 -4.02 10.85
N ALA A 163 -2.46 -2.85 11.37
CA ALA A 163 -3.01 -2.74 12.72
C ALA A 163 -4.31 -3.55 12.87
N ILE A 164 -5.22 -3.47 11.90
CA ILE A 164 -6.47 -4.24 11.89
C ILE A 164 -6.16 -5.75 11.87
N ALA A 165 -5.23 -6.19 11.04
CA ALA A 165 -4.82 -7.59 10.98
C ALA A 165 -4.25 -8.08 12.31
N ALA A 166 -3.37 -7.30 12.93
CA ALA A 166 -2.80 -7.62 14.24
C ALA A 166 -3.90 -7.74 15.31
N ALA A 167 -4.86 -6.79 15.33
CA ALA A 167 -6.00 -6.82 16.22
C ALA A 167 -6.87 -8.07 16.02
N CYS A 168 -7.18 -8.44 14.79
CA CYS A 168 -7.94 -9.64 14.45
C CYS A 168 -7.23 -10.92 14.95
N LEU A 169 -5.92 -11.01 14.77
CA LEU A 169 -5.14 -12.15 15.23
C LEU A 169 -5.11 -12.25 16.76
N VAL A 170 -5.00 -11.12 17.47
CA VAL A 170 -5.06 -11.07 18.93
C VAL A 170 -6.43 -11.52 19.44
N VAL A 171 -7.51 -11.03 18.86
CA VAL A 171 -8.89 -11.41 19.21
C VAL A 171 -9.11 -12.89 18.95
N ALA A 172 -8.73 -13.40 17.80
CA ALA A 172 -8.82 -14.81 17.46
C ALA A 172 -8.06 -15.69 18.47
N LYS A 173 -6.84 -15.30 18.84
CA LYS A 173 -6.04 -15.99 19.87
C LYS A 173 -6.70 -15.96 21.25
N ARG A 174 -7.31 -14.83 21.62
CA ARG A 174 -8.03 -14.66 22.90
C ARG A 174 -9.28 -15.53 23.00
N LEU A 175 -10.15 -15.45 22.01
CA LEU A 175 -11.37 -16.28 21.93
C LEU A 175 -11.04 -17.76 22.00
N PHE A 176 -9.96 -18.13 21.34
CA PHE A 176 -9.49 -19.51 21.34
C PHE A 176 -8.99 -19.96 22.70
N SER A 177 -8.19 -19.14 23.40
CA SER A 177 -7.71 -19.42 24.76
C SER A 177 -8.85 -19.55 25.76
N THR A 178 -9.92 -18.75 25.60
CA THR A 178 -11.10 -18.78 26.49
C THR A 178 -11.95 -20.03 26.27
N SER A 179 -12.14 -20.44 25.00
CA SER A 179 -12.87 -21.65 24.66
C SER A 179 -12.18 -22.92 25.21
N SER A 180 -10.85 -22.94 25.22
CA SER A 180 -10.09 -24.07 25.78
C SER A 180 -10.18 -24.17 27.33
N ARG A 181 -10.37 -23.04 28.03
CA ARG A 181 -10.56 -23.00 29.48
C ARG A 181 -11.96 -23.43 29.89
N SER A 182 -13.00 -23.02 29.17
CA SER A 182 -14.39 -23.32 29.47
C SER A 182 -14.67 -24.85 29.38
N LEU A 183 -14.01 -25.55 28.44
CA LEU A 183 -14.14 -27.01 28.28
C LEU A 183 -13.45 -27.82 29.41
N SER A 184 -12.48 -27.25 30.12
CA SER A 184 -11.83 -27.94 31.24
C SER A 184 -12.67 -27.86 32.53
N THR A 185 -13.46 -26.79 32.70
CA THR A 185 -14.36 -26.66 33.87
C THR A 185 -15.62 -27.51 33.73
N THR A 186 -16.16 -27.71 32.55
CA THR A 186 -17.36 -28.54 32.32
C THR A 186 -17.05 -30.04 32.54
N SER A 187 -15.82 -30.48 32.25
CA SER A 187 -15.43 -31.89 32.47
C SER A 187 -15.25 -32.22 33.94
N CYS A 188 -14.97 -31.25 34.81
CA CYS A 188 -14.83 -31.47 36.25
C CYS A 188 -16.19 -31.55 36.97
N SER A 189 -17.19 -30.79 36.50
CA SER A 189 -18.53 -30.79 37.08
C SER A 189 -19.35 -32.07 36.76
N SER A 190 -19.10 -32.68 35.61
CA SER A 190 -19.77 -33.93 35.22
C SER A 190 -19.29 -35.16 36.03
N PHE A 191 -18.05 -35.14 36.52
CA PHE A 191 -17.54 -36.20 37.39
C PHE A 191 -18.05 -36.09 38.83
N LEU A 192 -18.35 -34.87 39.31
CA LEU A 192 -18.91 -34.66 40.64
C LEU A 192 -20.40 -35.07 40.73
N ASN A 193 -21.13 -34.98 39.63
CA ASN A 193 -22.56 -35.34 39.63
C ASN A 193 -22.84 -36.82 39.37
N ALA A 194 -21.86 -37.58 38.89
CA ALA A 194 -21.97 -39.02 38.70
C ALA A 194 -21.58 -39.81 39.97
N GLY A 195 -20.99 -39.16 40.98
CA GLY A 195 -20.52 -39.78 42.20
C GLY A 195 -21.52 -39.83 43.36
N LEU A 196 -22.74 -39.29 43.18
CA LEU A 196 -23.73 -39.20 44.29
C LEU A 196 -24.79 -40.33 44.32
N PHE A 197 -24.64 -41.35 43.53
CA PHE A 197 -25.56 -42.50 43.60
C PHE A 197 -24.80 -43.84 43.59
N SER A 198 -24.18 -44.22 44.71
CA SER A 198 -24.02 -45.61 45.13
C SER A 198 -23.39 -45.69 46.51
N SER A 199 -24.22 -45.99 47.50
CA SER A 199 -24.08 -46.93 48.61
C SER A 199 -22.79 -47.03 49.40
N SER A 200 -22.88 -46.63 50.67
CA SER A 200 -22.43 -47.37 51.87
C SER A 200 -21.18 -48.21 51.78
N GLY A 201 -20.08 -47.73 52.45
CA GLY A 201 -18.96 -48.55 52.91
C GLY A 201 -17.76 -47.71 53.34
N PRO A 202 -17.01 -48.06 54.40
CA PRO A 202 -16.27 -47.09 55.20
C PRO A 202 -14.79 -46.92 54.82
N ARG A 203 -14.32 -45.71 55.06
CA ARG A 203 -12.91 -45.28 55.32
C ARG A 203 -11.84 -45.54 54.27
N GLY A 204 -11.35 -44.42 53.73
CA GLY A 204 -10.06 -44.29 53.10
C GLY A 204 -9.69 -42.84 52.88
N HIS A 205 -8.86 -42.28 53.78
CA HIS A 205 -8.25 -40.98 53.66
C HIS A 205 -7.37 -40.95 52.42
N HIS A 206 -7.68 -40.10 51.45
CA HIS A 206 -6.71 -39.65 50.46
C HIS A 206 -6.68 -38.14 50.37
N VAL A 207 -5.54 -37.61 50.82
CA VAL A 207 -5.09 -36.25 50.73
C VAL A 207 -4.90 -35.85 49.28
N CYS A 208 -5.63 -34.88 48.79
CA CYS A 208 -5.31 -34.20 47.53
C CYS A 208 -4.18 -33.20 47.80
N GLN A 209 -2.98 -33.54 47.34
CA GLN A 209 -1.86 -32.60 47.30
C GLN A 209 -1.98 -31.72 46.05
N ASN A 210 -2.11 -30.43 46.32
CA ASN A 210 -1.94 -29.35 45.31
C ASN A 210 -0.47 -29.26 44.93
N SER A 211 -0.19 -29.27 43.66
CA SER A 211 1.07 -28.78 43.11
C SER A 211 0.80 -27.81 41.96
N LEU A 212 1.41 -26.70 42.12
CA LEU A 212 1.55 -25.47 41.35
C LEU A 212 1.72 -25.63 39.82
#